data_1c4c787be9be218df1f270f362f47d52
#
_entry.id   1c4c787be9be218df1f270f362f47d52
#
_cell.length_a   1.000
_cell.length_b   1.000
_cell.length_c   1.000
_cell.angle_alpha   90.00
_cell.angle_beta   90.00
_cell.angle_gamma   90.00
#
_symmetry.space_group_name_H-M   'P 1'
#
loop_
_entity.id
_entity.type
_entity.pdbx_description
1 polymer ?
#
loop_
_entity_poly.entity_id
_entity_poly.type
_entity_poly.pdbx_seq_one_letter_code
_entity_poly.pdbx_strand_id
1 'polypeptide(L)'
;MTEKIDYTEEIERPVAVFDTNLGVFEVELYAKECPETVWNFINLAEGRQETDGEENFYDGLIFHRVIQGFMIQGGCPKGTGMGGPGYQFRDEFHPSLRHDSEGVLSMANAGPGTNGSQFFITLDPTPHLDDRHSVFGKVINGMEAVKKIPQQ
;
A
#
# COMPACT_ATOMS: atom_id res chain seq x y z
N MET A 1 21.68 11.21 -7.98
CA MET A 1 20.37 11.74 -8.37
C MET A 1 19.46 10.59 -8.81
N THR A 2 18.29 10.62 -8.32
CA THR A 2 17.30 9.59 -8.65
C THR A 2 16.56 10.00 -9.92
N GLU A 3 16.53 9.14 -10.91
CA GLU A 3 15.75 9.40 -12.12
C GLU A 3 14.27 9.33 -11.80
N LYS A 4 13.52 10.23 -12.40
CA LYS A 4 12.07 10.16 -12.30
C LYS A 4 11.56 9.00 -13.13
N ILE A 5 10.66 8.23 -12.56
CA ILE A 5 10.00 7.17 -13.30
C ILE A 5 8.98 7.81 -14.24
N ASP A 6 9.05 7.43 -15.50
CA ASP A 6 8.11 7.89 -16.51
C ASP A 6 6.84 7.04 -16.43
N TYR A 7 5.74 7.63 -16.03
CA TYR A 7 4.45 6.94 -15.91
C TYR A 7 3.90 6.50 -17.26
N THR A 8 4.46 6.99 -18.36
CA THR A 8 4.05 6.57 -19.70
C THR A 8 4.73 5.29 -20.14
N GLU A 9 5.75 4.82 -19.42
CA GLU A 9 6.37 3.55 -19.71
C GLU A 9 5.42 2.38 -19.41
N GLU A 10 5.62 1.29 -20.15
CA GLU A 10 4.69 0.17 -20.18
C GLU A 10 4.84 -0.83 -19.03
N ILE A 11 5.22 -0.42 -17.84
CA ILE A 11 5.23 -1.31 -16.69
C ILE A 11 3.83 -1.29 -16.08
N GLU A 12 2.96 -2.13 -16.60
CA GLU A 12 1.55 -2.17 -16.18
C GLU A 12 1.36 -2.81 -14.82
N ARG A 13 2.23 -3.75 -14.47
CA ARG A 13 2.08 -4.59 -13.26
C ARG A 13 3.41 -4.77 -12.54
N PRO A 14 3.99 -3.69 -11.98
CA PRO A 14 5.19 -3.85 -11.18
C PRO A 14 4.89 -4.68 -9.92
N VAL A 15 5.93 -5.35 -9.40
CA VAL A 15 5.80 -6.18 -8.20
C VAL A 15 6.59 -5.56 -7.07
N ALA A 16 5.92 -5.33 -5.95
CA ALA A 16 6.58 -4.88 -4.73
C ALA A 16 6.92 -6.09 -3.85
N VAL A 17 8.15 -6.15 -3.38
CA VAL A 17 8.59 -7.19 -2.45
C VAL A 17 8.60 -6.63 -1.04
N PHE A 18 7.84 -7.25 -0.15
CA PHE A 18 7.78 -6.88 1.25
C PHE A 18 8.63 -7.88 2.04
N ASP A 19 9.78 -7.43 2.54
CA ASP A 19 10.66 -8.25 3.34
C ASP A 19 10.44 -7.91 4.81
N THR A 20 9.79 -8.81 5.52
CA THR A 20 9.45 -8.60 6.93
C THR A 20 10.15 -9.62 7.82
N ASN A 21 10.17 -9.37 9.13
CA ASN A 21 10.74 -10.30 10.09
C ASN A 21 9.94 -11.61 10.22
N LEU A 22 8.76 -11.68 9.62
CA LEU A 22 7.92 -12.89 9.62
C LEU A 22 7.86 -13.58 8.26
N GLY A 23 8.63 -13.09 7.28
CA GLY A 23 8.71 -13.67 5.96
C GLY A 23 8.59 -12.62 4.87
N VAL A 24 8.72 -13.09 3.64
CA VAL A 24 8.68 -12.26 2.43
C VAL A 24 7.37 -12.52 1.70
N PHE A 25 6.74 -11.45 1.22
CA PHE A 25 5.60 -11.59 0.31
C PHE A 25 5.71 -10.59 -0.82
N GLU A 26 5.05 -10.91 -1.93
CA GLU A 26 5.11 -10.12 -3.15
C GLU A 26 3.71 -9.65 -3.53
N VAL A 27 3.62 -8.40 -3.96
CA VAL A 27 2.36 -7.75 -4.32
C VAL A 27 2.45 -7.21 -5.73
N GLU A 28 1.52 -7.62 -6.58
CA GLU A 28 1.36 -7.05 -7.91
C GLU A 28 0.65 -5.70 -7.79
N LEU A 29 1.20 -4.67 -8.42
CA LEU A 29 0.66 -3.31 -8.36
C LEU A 29 -0.04 -2.96 -9.67
N TYR A 30 -1.22 -2.35 -9.57
CA TYR A 30 -2.07 -2.04 -10.72
C TYR A 30 -1.78 -0.64 -11.27
N ALA A 31 -0.59 -0.46 -11.84
CA ALA A 31 -0.12 0.84 -12.30
C ALA A 31 -0.94 1.43 -13.45
N LYS A 32 -1.56 0.60 -14.26
CA LYS A 32 -2.40 1.06 -15.36
C LYS A 32 -3.72 1.64 -14.87
N GLU A 33 -4.35 0.95 -13.91
CA GLU A 33 -5.65 1.34 -13.36
C GLU A 33 -5.54 2.45 -12.32
N CYS A 34 -4.42 2.47 -11.56
CA CYS A 34 -4.20 3.42 -10.46
C CYS A 34 -2.81 4.05 -10.55
N PRO A 35 -2.51 4.82 -11.62
CA PRO A 35 -1.14 5.29 -11.84
C PRO A 35 -0.60 6.19 -10.73
N GLU A 36 -1.38 7.14 -10.23
CA GLU A 36 -0.90 8.03 -9.17
C GLU A 36 -0.65 7.28 -7.87
N THR A 37 -1.55 6.41 -7.50
CA THR A 37 -1.44 5.64 -6.26
C THR A 37 -0.25 4.69 -6.29
N VAL A 38 -0.09 3.96 -7.39
CA VAL A 38 1.01 3.01 -7.55
C VAL A 38 2.35 3.72 -7.57
N TRP A 39 2.48 4.79 -8.37
CA TRP A 39 3.75 5.50 -8.49
C TRP A 39 4.10 6.26 -7.22
N ASN A 40 3.11 6.77 -6.48
CA ASN A 40 3.36 7.32 -5.15
C ASN A 40 3.98 6.26 -4.23
N PHE A 41 3.41 5.06 -4.20
CA PHE A 41 3.93 3.96 -3.39
C PHE A 41 5.36 3.60 -3.79
N ILE A 42 5.61 3.43 -5.09
CA ILE A 42 6.93 3.07 -5.60
C ILE A 42 7.95 4.18 -5.30
N ASN A 43 7.58 5.43 -5.52
CA ASN A 43 8.49 6.55 -5.29
C ASN A 43 8.85 6.70 -3.81
N LEU A 44 7.90 6.46 -2.91
CA LEU A 44 8.19 6.45 -1.48
C LEU A 44 9.14 5.30 -1.12
N ALA A 45 8.87 4.11 -1.63
CA ALA A 45 9.68 2.93 -1.35
C ALA A 45 11.12 3.08 -1.86
N GLU A 46 11.31 3.72 -3.01
CA GLU A 46 12.61 3.87 -3.66
C GLU A 46 13.33 5.18 -3.32
N GLY A 47 12.75 6.00 -2.47
CA GLY A 47 13.38 7.24 -2.06
C GLY A 47 13.37 8.36 -3.10
N ARG A 48 12.40 8.35 -4.02
CA ARG A 48 12.28 9.33 -5.11
C ARG A 48 11.30 10.46 -4.82
N GLN A 49 10.55 10.34 -3.73
CA GLN A 49 9.52 11.30 -3.36
C GLN A 49 10.04 12.17 -2.22
N GLU A 50 9.87 13.48 -2.33
CA GLU A 50 10.15 14.37 -1.22
C GLU A 50 9.14 14.17 -0.11
N THR A 51 9.63 13.97 1.10
CA THR A 51 8.80 13.74 2.27
C THR A 51 9.42 14.42 3.49
N ASP A 52 8.65 14.41 4.58
CA ASP A 52 9.15 14.85 5.88
C ASP A 52 9.95 13.76 6.60
N GLY A 53 10.12 12.59 5.98
CA GLY A 53 10.71 11.41 6.59
C GLY A 53 11.97 10.92 5.90
N GLU A 54 12.26 9.63 6.12
CA GLU A 54 13.44 8.96 5.57
C GLU A 54 13.38 8.82 4.06
N GLU A 55 14.54 8.72 3.44
CA GLU A 55 14.65 8.57 1.99
C GLU A 55 13.97 7.31 1.48
N ASN A 56 14.25 6.15 2.08
CA ASN A 56 13.53 4.91 1.80
C ASN A 56 12.38 4.81 2.79
N PHE A 57 11.30 5.47 2.46
CA PHE A 57 10.23 5.82 3.40
C PHE A 57 9.66 4.65 4.20
N TYR A 58 9.47 3.50 3.53
CA TYR A 58 8.82 2.36 4.19
C TYR A 58 9.77 1.48 5.00
N ASP A 59 11.08 1.62 4.81
CA ASP A 59 12.04 0.77 5.51
C ASP A 59 11.99 1.01 7.02
N GLY A 60 11.97 -0.07 7.78
CA GLY A 60 11.93 -0.02 9.24
C GLY A 60 10.56 0.26 9.84
N LEU A 61 9.53 0.45 9.03
CA LEU A 61 8.19 0.72 9.55
C LEU A 61 7.51 -0.58 9.99
N ILE A 62 6.53 -0.43 10.87
CA ILE A 62 5.76 -1.55 11.41
C ILE A 62 4.34 -1.56 10.84
N PHE A 63 3.68 -2.69 10.95
CA PHE A 63 2.23 -2.75 10.79
C PHE A 63 1.62 -2.34 12.13
N HIS A 64 1.29 -1.07 12.24
CA HIS A 64 0.88 -0.45 13.50
C HIS A 64 -0.57 -0.76 13.89
N ARG A 65 -1.37 -1.25 12.96
CA ARG A 65 -2.76 -1.64 13.21
C ARG A 65 -3.02 -3.00 12.59
N VAL A 66 -3.34 -3.97 13.43
CA VAL A 66 -3.56 -5.34 12.99
C VAL A 66 -4.86 -5.84 13.60
N ILE A 67 -5.82 -6.21 12.76
CA ILE A 67 -7.11 -6.73 13.19
C ILE A 67 -7.32 -8.09 12.54
N GLN A 68 -7.29 -9.16 13.33
CA GLN A 68 -7.49 -10.52 12.83
C GLN A 68 -8.82 -10.63 12.08
N GLY A 69 -8.81 -11.33 10.96
CA GLY A 69 -10.00 -11.53 10.13
C GLY A 69 -10.43 -10.29 9.34
N PHE A 70 -9.68 -9.19 9.45
CA PHE A 70 -10.00 -7.96 8.72
C PHE A 70 -8.82 -7.49 7.86
N MET A 71 -7.78 -6.92 8.46
CA MET A 71 -6.67 -6.35 7.68
C MET A 71 -5.44 -6.12 8.57
N ILE A 72 -4.29 -5.88 7.90
CA ILE A 72 -3.10 -5.32 8.54
C ILE A 72 -2.80 -3.99 7.86
N GLN A 73 -2.43 -2.99 8.65
CA GLN A 73 -2.21 -1.62 8.15
C GLN A 73 -0.82 -1.14 8.55
N GLY A 74 -0.12 -0.53 7.61
CA GLY A 74 1.22 0.00 7.83
C GLY A 74 1.47 1.26 7.03
N GLY A 75 2.74 1.66 6.93
CA GLY A 75 3.15 2.83 6.16
C GLY A 75 3.08 4.15 6.91
N CYS A 76 2.86 4.11 8.22
CA CYS A 76 2.89 5.32 9.05
C CYS A 76 4.31 5.53 9.59
N PRO A 77 4.99 6.66 9.26
CA PRO A 77 6.36 6.88 9.72
C PRO A 77 6.49 7.01 11.24
N LYS A 78 5.40 7.37 11.91
CA LYS A 78 5.36 7.48 13.39
C LYS A 78 4.93 6.18 14.06
N GLY A 79 4.44 5.20 13.30
CA GLY A 79 3.93 3.95 13.86
C GLY A 79 2.66 4.09 14.69
N THR A 80 1.94 5.19 14.56
CA THR A 80 0.77 5.52 15.38
C THR A 80 -0.53 5.62 14.61
N GLY A 81 -0.46 5.68 13.28
CA GLY A 81 -1.60 5.96 12.42
C GLY A 81 -1.80 7.44 12.14
N MET A 82 -1.04 8.31 12.80
CA MET A 82 -1.18 9.76 12.68
C MET A 82 -0.17 10.40 11.73
N GLY A 83 0.81 9.63 11.24
CA GLY A 83 1.86 10.15 10.36
C GLY A 83 1.58 9.89 8.90
N GLY A 84 2.29 10.62 8.04
CA GLY A 84 2.21 10.48 6.60
C GLY A 84 3.43 11.08 5.93
N PRO A 85 3.42 11.21 4.60
CA PRO A 85 4.59 11.66 3.84
C PRO A 85 4.72 13.18 3.77
N GLY A 86 3.79 13.94 4.33
CA GLY A 86 3.78 15.39 4.28
C GLY A 86 2.87 15.97 3.20
N TYR A 87 2.10 15.13 2.53
CA TYR A 87 1.15 15.55 1.49
C TYR A 87 -0.01 14.56 1.43
N GLN A 88 -1.04 14.94 0.70
CA GLN A 88 -2.19 14.07 0.42
C GLN A 88 -2.51 14.11 -1.08
N PHE A 89 -3.14 13.06 -1.59
CA PHE A 89 -3.54 13.00 -2.98
C PHE A 89 -4.90 12.30 -3.14
N ARG A 90 -5.46 12.45 -4.34
CA ARG A 90 -6.83 12.02 -4.64
C ARG A 90 -6.97 10.50 -4.71
N ASP A 91 -8.20 10.04 -4.59
CA ASP A 91 -8.55 8.63 -4.78
C ASP A 91 -8.52 8.24 -6.26
N GLU A 92 -8.24 6.97 -6.49
CA GLU A 92 -8.32 6.36 -7.82
C GLU A 92 -9.14 5.07 -7.70
N PHE A 93 -10.46 5.19 -7.84
CA PHE A 93 -11.33 4.02 -7.82
C PHE A 93 -11.50 3.47 -9.22
N HIS A 94 -11.42 2.15 -9.35
CA HIS A 94 -11.64 1.47 -10.62
C HIS A 94 -12.71 0.39 -10.41
N PRO A 95 -13.73 0.31 -11.30
CA PRO A 95 -14.86 -0.61 -11.08
C PRO A 95 -14.46 -2.09 -10.99
N SER A 96 -13.34 -2.48 -11.61
CA SER A 96 -12.87 -3.87 -11.56
C SER A 96 -12.00 -4.18 -10.34
N LEU A 97 -11.62 -3.16 -9.56
CA LEU A 97 -10.73 -3.33 -8.41
C LEU A 97 -11.54 -3.21 -7.12
N ARG A 98 -11.80 -4.34 -6.50
CA ARG A 98 -12.67 -4.45 -5.33
C ARG A 98 -11.97 -5.14 -4.17
N HIS A 99 -12.48 -4.90 -2.97
CA HIS A 99 -12.03 -5.58 -1.75
C HIS A 99 -12.79 -6.91 -1.63
N ASP A 100 -12.59 -7.80 -2.60
CA ASP A 100 -13.40 -9.01 -2.78
C ASP A 100 -12.76 -10.30 -2.26
N SER A 101 -11.55 -10.19 -1.70
CA SER A 101 -10.81 -11.37 -1.25
C SER A 101 -9.72 -10.97 -0.25
N GLU A 102 -9.03 -11.97 0.30
CA GLU A 102 -7.83 -11.73 1.10
C GLU A 102 -6.68 -11.25 0.21
N GLY A 103 -5.74 -10.52 0.78
CA GLY A 103 -4.53 -10.11 0.08
C GLY A 103 -4.68 -8.89 -0.82
N VAL A 104 -5.77 -8.15 -0.71
CA VAL A 104 -5.97 -6.90 -1.48
C VAL A 104 -5.19 -5.78 -0.80
N LEU A 105 -4.36 -5.08 -1.59
CA LEU A 105 -3.60 -3.91 -1.12
C LEU A 105 -4.39 -2.66 -1.47
N SER A 106 -4.69 -1.85 -0.47
CA SER A 106 -5.53 -0.66 -0.61
C SER A 106 -5.00 0.47 0.24
N MET A 107 -5.35 1.71 -0.11
CA MET A 107 -4.89 2.89 0.63
C MET A 107 -5.76 3.17 1.85
N ALA A 108 -5.11 3.33 3.00
CA ALA A 108 -5.77 3.88 4.17
C ALA A 108 -5.99 5.38 3.96
N ASN A 109 -7.06 5.92 4.51
CA ASN A 109 -7.34 7.35 4.42
C ASN A 109 -8.20 7.81 5.59
N ALA A 110 -8.36 9.12 5.71
CA ALA A 110 -9.20 9.77 6.72
C ALA A 110 -10.43 10.44 6.07
N GLY A 111 -10.85 9.94 4.92
CA GLY A 111 -11.95 10.48 4.12
C GLY A 111 -11.54 10.69 2.67
N PRO A 112 -12.42 11.22 1.84
CA PRO A 112 -12.12 11.41 0.41
C PRO A 112 -10.89 12.28 0.17
N GLY A 113 -10.01 11.81 -0.73
CA GLY A 113 -8.85 12.58 -1.16
C GLY A 113 -7.75 12.78 -0.12
N THR A 114 -7.66 11.89 0.88
CA THR A 114 -6.67 12.04 1.95
C THR A 114 -5.61 10.93 1.93
N ASN A 115 -5.32 10.38 0.76
CA ASN A 115 -4.28 9.36 0.62
C ASN A 115 -2.90 9.96 0.84
N GLY A 116 -2.04 9.20 1.49
CA GLY A 116 -0.67 9.59 1.75
C GLY A 116 0.28 8.41 1.61
N SER A 117 0.73 7.85 2.73
CA SER A 117 1.65 6.71 2.73
C SER A 117 1.07 5.45 3.36
N GLN A 118 0.03 5.56 4.16
CA GLN A 118 -0.53 4.41 4.85
C GLN A 118 -1.37 3.54 3.93
N PHE A 119 -1.21 2.24 4.07
CA PHE A 119 -1.91 1.24 3.28
C PHE A 119 -2.35 0.08 4.17
N PHE A 120 -3.25 -0.75 3.67
CA PHE A 120 -3.63 -1.96 4.37
C PHE A 120 -3.71 -3.14 3.39
N ILE A 121 -3.56 -4.33 3.94
CA ILE A 121 -3.70 -5.58 3.19
C ILE A 121 -4.81 -6.36 3.86
N THR A 122 -5.82 -6.76 3.08
CA THR A 122 -6.97 -7.46 3.62
C THR A 122 -6.65 -8.90 3.99
N LEU A 123 -7.29 -9.38 5.05
CA LEU A 123 -7.20 -10.77 5.49
C LEU A 123 -8.45 -11.55 5.15
N ASP A 124 -9.47 -10.85 4.64
CA ASP A 124 -10.77 -11.39 4.29
C ASP A 124 -11.46 -10.39 3.35
N PRO A 125 -12.51 -10.77 2.63
CA PRO A 125 -13.26 -9.80 1.83
C PRO A 125 -13.81 -8.65 2.68
N THR A 126 -13.66 -7.42 2.19
CA THR A 126 -14.13 -6.21 2.89
C THR A 126 -14.90 -5.32 1.94
N PRO A 127 -16.03 -5.81 1.36
CA PRO A 127 -16.74 -5.09 0.30
C PRO A 127 -17.29 -3.73 0.72
N HIS A 128 -17.48 -3.50 2.01
CA HIS A 128 -17.93 -2.21 2.53
C HIS A 128 -16.91 -1.08 2.31
N LEU A 129 -15.67 -1.43 1.93
CA LEU A 129 -14.61 -0.45 1.67
C LEU A 129 -14.53 -0.05 0.19
N ASP A 130 -15.29 -0.72 -0.68
CA ASP A 130 -15.29 -0.42 -2.11
C ASP A 130 -15.77 1.02 -2.35
N ASP A 131 -15.10 1.70 -3.29
CA ASP A 131 -15.36 3.11 -3.62
C ASP A 131 -15.13 4.10 -2.46
N ARG A 132 -14.43 3.65 -1.42
CA ARG A 132 -13.99 4.49 -0.29
C ARG A 132 -12.49 4.46 -0.11
N HIS A 133 -11.86 3.35 -0.51
CA HIS A 133 -10.42 3.16 -0.46
C HIS A 133 -9.94 2.72 -1.83
N SER A 134 -8.79 3.25 -2.25
CA SER A 134 -8.22 2.96 -3.58
C SER A 134 -7.47 1.63 -3.55
N VAL A 135 -8.05 0.61 -4.16
CA VAL A 135 -7.37 -0.69 -4.35
C VAL A 135 -6.30 -0.51 -5.42
N PHE A 136 -5.05 -0.84 -5.11
CA PHE A 136 -3.96 -0.67 -6.06
C PHE A 136 -3.02 -1.85 -6.19
N GLY A 137 -3.31 -2.97 -5.55
CA GLY A 137 -2.51 -4.17 -5.67
C GLY A 137 -3.15 -5.42 -5.07
N LYS A 138 -2.44 -6.54 -5.25
CA LYS A 138 -2.86 -7.84 -4.76
C LYS A 138 -1.64 -8.69 -4.44
N VAL A 139 -1.65 -9.38 -3.31
CA VAL A 139 -0.61 -10.34 -2.95
C VAL A 139 -0.65 -11.51 -3.94
N ILE A 140 0.48 -11.81 -4.57
CA ILE A 140 0.62 -12.90 -5.53
C ILE A 140 1.47 -14.05 -5.00
N ASN A 141 2.34 -13.78 -4.02
CA ASN A 141 3.20 -14.79 -3.38
C ASN A 141 3.37 -14.43 -1.91
N GLY A 142 3.47 -15.46 -1.06
CA GLY A 142 3.82 -15.26 0.34
C GLY A 142 2.66 -14.84 1.22
N MET A 143 1.43 -15.14 0.86
CA MET A 143 0.27 -14.82 1.69
C MET A 143 0.39 -15.43 3.10
N GLU A 144 1.08 -16.55 3.22
CA GLU A 144 1.35 -17.16 4.52
C GLU A 144 2.16 -16.25 5.46
N ALA A 145 3.05 -15.41 4.93
CA ALA A 145 3.76 -14.42 5.72
C ALA A 145 2.82 -13.33 6.21
N VAL A 146 1.92 -12.88 5.34
CA VAL A 146 0.88 -11.90 5.72
C VAL A 146 0.02 -12.44 6.86
N LYS A 147 -0.38 -13.70 6.76
CA LYS A 147 -1.25 -14.34 7.77
C LYS A 147 -0.56 -14.57 9.11
N LYS A 148 0.78 -14.58 9.15
CA LYS A 148 1.52 -14.69 10.41
C LYS A 148 1.49 -13.42 11.24
N ILE A 149 1.35 -12.27 10.59
CA ILE A 149 1.43 -10.98 11.26
C ILE A 149 0.35 -10.83 12.33
N PRO A 150 -0.93 -11.15 12.08
CA PRO A 150 -1.95 -11.02 13.12
C PRO A 150 -1.84 -12.06 14.25
N GLN A 151 -0.96 -13.04 14.11
CA GLN A 151 -0.77 -14.07 15.13
C GLN A 151 0.27 -13.69 16.19
N GLN A 152 0.85 -12.53 16.10
CA GLN A 152 1.88 -12.06 17.02
C GLN A 152 1.30 -11.45 18.30
#